data_ac08c01222f6abedbefb4a80c860b3e9
#
_entry.id   ac08c01222f6abedbefb4a80c860b3e9
#
_cell.length_a   1.000
_cell.length_b   1.000
_cell.length_c   1.000
_cell.angle_alpha   90.00
_cell.angle_beta   90.00
_cell.angle_gamma   90.00
#
_symmetry.space_group_name_H-M   'P 1'
#
loop_
_entity.id
_entity.type
_entity.pdbx_description
1 polymer ?
#
loop_
_entity_poly.entity_id
_entity_poly.type
_entity_poly.pdbx_seq_one_letter_code
_entity_poly.pdbx_strand_id
1 'polypeptide(L)'
;MNGSNKKQKELATWEADLQRRERDIKRREDAVAGAGVPTDDRNWPPFFPIIHHDIANEIPAHSQRLQYLAFASWLGIVFCLAFNVLAVTICWIKGGGVKIFFLAIIYALXGCPLSYILWYRPLYNAMRTDSALKFGWFFMFYLVHIGFCILAAIAPPIVFQGKSLTGILSAIDVFSDHVLVGIFYLIGFGFFCLEVLLSLWVLQKVYMYFRGNKXCTCLDSKTSVSXQQNKTILFQRKLNICLHHQFG
;
A
#
# COMPACT_ATOMS: atom_id res chain seq x y z
N MET A 1 13.50 -58.62 19.49
CA MET A 1 12.68 -58.52 18.24
C MET A 1 11.49 -57.58 18.34
N ASN A 2 11.05 -57.15 19.52
CA ASN A 2 9.85 -56.32 19.69
C ASN A 2 10.09 -54.82 19.47
N GLY A 3 11.28 -54.29 19.69
CA GLY A 3 11.63 -52.87 19.56
C GLY A 3 11.71 -52.35 18.10
N SER A 4 12.17 -53.22 17.19
CA SER A 4 12.30 -52.91 15.77
C SER A 4 10.91 -52.70 15.09
N ASN A 5 9.97 -53.58 15.43
CA ASN A 5 8.57 -53.48 14.92
C ASN A 5 7.84 -52.22 15.39
N LYS A 6 8.13 -51.79 16.62
CA LYS A 6 7.52 -50.58 17.19
C LYS A 6 8.03 -49.32 16.48
N LYS A 7 9.35 -49.22 16.26
CA LYS A 7 9.99 -48.11 15.51
C LYS A 7 9.46 -48.02 14.05
N GLN A 8 9.30 -49.18 13.44
CA GLN A 8 8.81 -49.28 12.05
C GLN A 8 7.37 -48.80 11.93
N LYS A 9 6.52 -49.11 12.91
CA LYS A 9 5.15 -48.59 12.99
C LYS A 9 5.10 -47.07 13.23
N GLU A 10 5.96 -46.55 14.11
CA GLU A 10 6.07 -45.11 14.37
C GLU A 10 6.52 -44.34 13.11
N LEU A 11 7.52 -44.89 12.39
CA LEU A 11 8.00 -44.31 11.10
C LEU A 11 6.86 -44.29 10.05
N ALA A 12 6.13 -45.39 9.92
CA ALA A 12 5.01 -45.50 8.98
C ALA A 12 3.90 -44.52 9.31
N THR A 13 3.61 -44.25 10.60
CA THR A 13 2.60 -43.24 10.99
C THR A 13 3.11 -41.81 10.70
N TRP A 14 4.40 -41.56 10.87
CA TRP A 14 4.97 -40.24 10.55
C TRP A 14 5.01 -40.01 9.05
N GLU A 15 5.35 -41.00 8.24
CA GLU A 15 5.31 -40.93 6.78
C GLU A 15 3.88 -40.64 6.29
N ALA A 16 2.89 -41.29 6.86
CA ALA A 16 1.49 -41.09 6.53
C ALA A 16 1.02 -39.68 6.88
N ASP A 17 1.47 -39.13 8.03
CA ASP A 17 1.15 -37.77 8.44
C ASP A 17 1.83 -36.74 7.54
N LEU A 18 3.10 -36.96 7.17
CA LEU A 18 3.83 -36.11 6.23
C LEU A 18 3.15 -36.07 4.87
N GLN A 19 2.79 -37.24 4.34
CA GLN A 19 2.07 -37.35 3.06
C GLN A 19 0.72 -36.67 3.10
N ARG A 20 0.03 -36.70 4.25
CA ARG A 20 -1.24 -36.00 4.43
C ARG A 20 -1.02 -34.49 4.39
N ARG A 21 0.00 -33.97 5.08
CA ARG A 21 0.35 -32.55 5.09
C ARG A 21 0.78 -32.06 3.70
N GLU A 22 1.57 -32.86 2.98
CA GLU A 22 1.96 -32.57 1.59
C GLU A 22 0.74 -32.44 0.68
N ARG A 23 -0.20 -33.38 0.79
CA ARG A 23 -1.45 -33.34 0.00
C ARG A 23 -2.30 -32.12 0.38
N ASP A 24 -2.37 -31.77 1.64
CA ASP A 24 -3.11 -30.58 2.09
C ASP A 24 -2.45 -29.27 1.59
N ILE A 25 -1.12 -29.19 1.60
CA ILE A 25 -0.36 -28.05 1.07
C ILE A 25 -0.58 -27.95 -0.44
N LYS A 26 -0.41 -29.06 -1.17
CA LYS A 26 -0.62 -29.10 -2.62
C LYS A 26 -2.05 -28.74 -2.98
N ARG A 27 -3.04 -29.24 -2.22
CA ARG A 27 -4.44 -28.88 -2.41
C ARG A 27 -4.70 -27.39 -2.19
N ARG A 28 -4.03 -26.77 -1.20
CA ARG A 28 -4.10 -25.32 -0.97
C ARG A 28 -3.39 -24.55 -2.08
N GLU A 29 -2.23 -25.03 -2.52
CA GLU A 29 -1.50 -24.43 -3.67
C GLU A 29 -2.34 -24.54 -4.95
N ASP A 30 -2.94 -25.69 -5.23
CA ASP A 30 -3.82 -25.91 -6.39
C ASP A 30 -5.09 -25.07 -6.26
N ALA A 31 -5.65 -24.91 -5.05
CA ALA A 31 -6.80 -24.04 -4.80
C ALA A 31 -6.44 -22.56 -4.98
N VAL A 32 -5.24 -22.15 -4.56
CA VAL A 32 -4.73 -20.80 -4.76
C VAL A 32 -4.40 -20.57 -6.24
N ALA A 33 -3.84 -21.58 -6.92
CA ALA A 33 -3.58 -21.55 -8.36
C ALA A 33 -4.89 -21.61 -9.17
N GLY A 34 -5.86 -22.41 -8.71
CA GLY A 34 -7.18 -22.55 -9.34
C GLY A 34 -8.17 -21.41 -8.97
N ALA A 35 -7.96 -20.74 -7.82
CA ALA A 35 -8.67 -19.50 -7.47
C ALA A 35 -8.27 -18.33 -8.39
N GLY A 36 -7.49 -18.65 -9.37
CA GLY A 36 -7.25 -17.82 -10.53
C GLY A 36 -6.04 -16.92 -10.34
N VAL A 37 -5.24 -16.90 -11.32
CA VAL A 37 -4.77 -15.62 -11.84
C VAL A 37 -5.95 -14.66 -11.65
N PRO A 38 -5.85 -13.63 -10.82
CA PRO A 38 -6.94 -12.66 -10.74
C PRO A 38 -7.20 -12.25 -12.18
N THR A 39 -8.32 -12.67 -12.71
CA THR A 39 -8.83 -12.07 -13.93
C THR A 39 -8.81 -10.60 -13.62
N ASP A 40 -7.97 -9.87 -14.30
CA ASP A 40 -7.80 -8.43 -14.16
C ASP A 40 -9.09 -7.79 -14.70
N ASP A 41 -10.21 -8.25 -14.16
CA ASP A 41 -11.54 -7.72 -14.47
C ASP A 41 -11.59 -6.32 -13.90
N ARG A 42 -11.29 -5.36 -14.75
CA ARG A 42 -11.33 -3.94 -14.44
C ARG A 42 -12.77 -3.60 -14.04
N ASN A 43 -12.94 -3.07 -12.84
CA ASN A 43 -14.26 -2.83 -12.27
C ASN A 43 -14.48 -1.39 -11.80
N TRP A 44 -13.44 -0.54 -11.88
CA TRP A 44 -13.53 0.83 -11.40
C TRP A 44 -12.89 1.82 -12.39
N PRO A 45 -13.46 3.02 -12.63
CA PRO A 45 -14.80 3.51 -12.22
C PRO A 45 -15.95 2.76 -12.94
N PRO A 46 -17.16 2.77 -12.38
CA PRO A 46 -18.27 2.00 -12.97
C PRO A 46 -18.67 2.46 -14.37
N PHE A 47 -18.38 3.71 -14.74
CA PHE A 47 -18.69 4.26 -16.07
C PHE A 47 -17.65 3.89 -17.13
N PHE A 48 -16.40 3.66 -16.71
CA PHE A 48 -15.27 3.38 -17.61
C PHE A 48 -14.25 2.54 -16.85
N PRO A 49 -14.44 1.23 -16.79
CA PRO A 49 -13.58 0.36 -15.96
C PRO A 49 -12.16 0.32 -16.51
N ILE A 50 -11.24 0.98 -15.82
CA ILE A 50 -9.82 1.09 -16.17
C ILE A 50 -8.96 0.24 -15.23
N ILE A 51 -9.35 0.14 -13.94
CA ILE A 51 -8.54 -0.53 -12.91
C ILE A 51 -9.34 -1.63 -12.20
N HIS A 52 -8.63 -2.65 -11.74
CA HIS A 52 -9.18 -3.67 -10.85
C HIS A 52 -9.12 -3.15 -9.41
N HIS A 53 -10.27 -3.12 -8.72
CA HIS A 53 -10.37 -2.58 -7.37
C HIS A 53 -11.38 -3.38 -6.56
N ASP A 54 -10.90 -4.34 -5.76
CA ASP A 54 -11.73 -5.17 -4.90
C ASP A 54 -11.11 -5.30 -3.50
N ILE A 55 -11.24 -4.23 -2.72
CA ILE A 55 -10.70 -4.16 -1.35
C ILE A 55 -11.40 -5.18 -0.44
N ALA A 56 -12.72 -5.38 -0.64
CA ALA A 56 -13.55 -6.20 0.24
C ALA A 56 -13.16 -7.68 0.21
N ASN A 57 -12.80 -8.21 -0.96
CA ASN A 57 -12.50 -9.64 -1.13
C ASN A 57 -11.00 -9.96 -1.12
N GLU A 58 -10.15 -9.04 -1.60
CA GLU A 58 -8.71 -9.29 -1.76
C GLU A 58 -7.86 -8.86 -0.56
N ILE A 59 -8.34 -7.87 0.22
CA ILE A 59 -7.55 -7.30 1.32
C ILE A 59 -8.05 -7.90 2.65
N PRO A 60 -7.16 -8.36 3.54
CA PRO A 60 -7.57 -8.87 4.86
C PRO A 60 -8.41 -7.84 5.64
N ALA A 61 -9.44 -8.31 6.35
CA ALA A 61 -10.45 -7.47 7.02
C ALA A 61 -9.83 -6.41 7.96
N HIS A 62 -8.71 -6.77 8.62
CA HIS A 62 -8.03 -5.86 9.56
C HIS A 62 -7.32 -4.69 8.88
N SER A 63 -7.02 -4.78 7.57
CA SER A 63 -6.32 -3.74 6.80
C SER A 63 -7.21 -3.04 5.77
N GLN A 64 -8.45 -3.49 5.58
CA GLN A 64 -9.41 -2.89 4.62
C GLN A 64 -9.63 -1.39 4.88
N ARG A 65 -9.84 -1.00 6.15
CA ARG A 65 -10.07 0.41 6.52
C ARG A 65 -8.89 1.30 6.11
N LEU A 66 -7.68 0.77 6.26
CA LEU A 66 -6.45 1.49 5.91
C LEU A 66 -6.35 1.64 4.38
N GLN A 67 -6.72 0.60 3.63
CA GLN A 67 -6.73 0.65 2.16
C GLN A 67 -7.79 1.64 1.64
N TYR A 68 -8.99 1.68 2.27
CA TYR A 68 -10.01 2.68 1.94
C TYR A 68 -9.52 4.11 2.22
N LEU A 69 -8.79 4.32 3.32
CA LEU A 69 -8.20 5.62 3.65
C LEU A 69 -7.16 6.04 2.60
N ALA A 70 -6.31 5.10 2.14
CA ALA A 70 -5.35 5.35 1.06
C ALA A 70 -6.07 5.64 -0.26
N PHE A 71 -7.18 4.94 -0.54
CA PHE A 71 -8.02 5.21 -1.72
C PHE A 71 -8.60 6.63 -1.66
N ALA A 72 -9.06 7.06 -0.50
CA ALA A 72 -9.56 8.44 -0.29
C ALA A 72 -8.47 9.49 -0.58
N SER A 73 -7.22 9.25 -0.16
CA SER A 73 -6.08 10.13 -0.48
C SER A 73 -5.79 10.15 -1.98
N TRP A 74 -5.87 8.99 -2.67
CA TRP A 74 -5.70 8.95 -4.13
C TRP A 74 -6.79 9.73 -4.85
N LEU A 75 -8.05 9.60 -4.42
CA LEU A 75 -9.17 10.39 -4.96
C LEU A 75 -8.98 11.87 -4.62
N GLY A 76 -8.44 12.18 -3.45
CA GLY A 76 -8.15 13.54 -3.01
C GLY A 76 -7.20 14.27 -3.95
N ILE A 77 -6.05 13.63 -4.30
CA ILE A 77 -5.09 14.25 -5.24
C ILE A 77 -5.71 14.37 -6.66
N VAL A 78 -6.48 13.39 -7.11
CA VAL A 78 -7.19 13.47 -8.41
C VAL A 78 -8.13 14.69 -8.40
N PHE A 79 -8.90 14.87 -7.33
CA PHE A 79 -9.80 16.01 -7.16
C PHE A 79 -9.03 17.34 -7.10
N CYS A 80 -7.92 17.40 -6.35
CA CYS A 80 -7.07 18.59 -6.26
C CYS A 80 -6.56 19.01 -7.65
N LEU A 81 -6.05 18.05 -8.43
CA LEU A 81 -5.51 18.31 -9.77
C LEU A 81 -6.60 18.70 -10.76
N ALA A 82 -7.78 18.08 -10.68
CA ALA A 82 -8.93 18.45 -11.52
C ALA A 82 -9.41 19.89 -11.19
N PHE A 83 -9.52 20.22 -9.90
CA PHE A 83 -9.87 21.57 -9.47
C PHE A 83 -8.80 22.58 -9.87
N ASN A 84 -7.53 22.20 -9.81
CA ASN A 84 -6.41 23.04 -10.26
C ASN A 84 -6.57 23.41 -11.75
N VAL A 85 -6.89 22.42 -12.60
CA VAL A 85 -7.13 22.66 -14.04
C VAL A 85 -8.32 23.64 -14.20
N LEU A 86 -9.41 23.46 -13.44
CA LEU A 86 -10.58 24.35 -13.48
C LEU A 86 -10.19 25.80 -13.12
N ALA A 87 -9.47 25.99 -12.01
CA ALA A 87 -9.04 27.32 -11.54
C ALA A 87 -8.12 28.01 -12.54
N VAL A 88 -7.16 27.26 -13.11
CA VAL A 88 -6.21 27.78 -14.12
C VAL A 88 -6.96 28.08 -15.43
N THR A 89 -8.00 27.31 -15.77
CA THR A 89 -8.87 27.61 -16.94
C THR A 89 -9.56 28.95 -16.79
N ILE A 90 -10.11 29.22 -15.59
CA ILE A 90 -10.75 30.51 -15.27
C ILE A 90 -9.70 31.64 -15.38
N CYS A 91 -8.49 31.42 -14.88
CA CYS A 91 -7.37 32.36 -14.98
C CYS A 91 -7.05 32.67 -16.47
N TRP A 92 -6.97 31.62 -17.30
CA TRP A 92 -6.70 31.76 -18.73
C TRP A 92 -7.79 32.59 -19.45
N ILE A 93 -9.07 32.31 -19.17
CA ILE A 93 -10.20 33.04 -19.75
C ILE A 93 -10.11 34.53 -19.37
N LYS A 94 -9.60 34.87 -18.19
CA LYS A 94 -9.46 36.24 -17.68
C LYS A 94 -8.14 36.91 -18.11
N GLY A 95 -7.42 36.33 -19.09
CA GLY A 95 -6.22 36.92 -19.66
C GLY A 95 -4.90 36.32 -19.18
N GLY A 96 -4.96 35.26 -18.36
CA GLY A 96 -3.78 34.49 -17.98
C GLY A 96 -3.17 33.80 -19.20
N GLY A 97 -1.89 33.49 -19.14
CA GLY A 97 -1.17 32.89 -20.26
C GLY A 97 -1.61 31.44 -20.55
N VAL A 98 -1.74 31.11 -21.83
CA VAL A 98 -2.09 29.75 -22.30
C VAL A 98 -1.08 28.69 -21.82
N LYS A 99 0.17 29.08 -21.61
CA LYS A 99 1.26 28.18 -21.14
C LYS A 99 0.96 27.60 -19.77
N ILE A 100 0.38 28.42 -18.85
CA ILE A 100 0.05 27.94 -17.48
C ILE A 100 -1.11 26.92 -17.51
N PHE A 101 -2.05 27.10 -18.44
CA PHE A 101 -3.16 26.17 -18.66
C PHE A 101 -2.64 24.79 -19.12
N PHE A 102 -1.79 24.77 -20.15
CA PHE A 102 -1.20 23.50 -20.64
C PHE A 102 -0.38 22.81 -19.54
N LEU A 103 0.36 23.58 -18.73
CA LEU A 103 1.15 23.00 -17.63
C LEU A 103 0.24 22.39 -16.54
N ALA A 104 -0.89 23.03 -16.24
CA ALA A 104 -1.88 22.48 -15.29
C ALA A 104 -2.49 21.16 -15.82
N ILE A 105 -2.76 21.07 -17.11
CA ILE A 105 -3.23 19.82 -17.77
C ILE A 105 -2.15 18.73 -17.65
N ILE A 106 -0.89 19.05 -17.91
CA ILE A 106 0.23 18.09 -17.79
C ILE A 106 0.32 17.55 -16.35
N TYR A 107 0.19 18.42 -15.34
CA TYR A 107 0.17 18.01 -13.93
C TYR A 107 -0.98 17.03 -13.66
N ALA A 108 -2.16 17.26 -14.21
CA ALA A 108 -3.31 16.38 -14.01
C ALA A 108 -3.12 15.05 -14.74
N LEU A 109 -2.74 15.10 -16.01
CA LEU A 109 -2.52 13.91 -16.84
C LEU A 109 -1.35 13.02 -16.34
N UNK A 110 -0.52 13.63 -15.76
CA UNK A 110 0.53 13.01 -15.28
C UNK A 110 0.35 12.64 -13.91
N GLY A 111 -0.01 13.41 -13.17
CA GLY A 111 -0.13 13.21 -11.72
C GLY A 111 -1.11 12.12 -11.33
N CYS A 112 -2.28 12.07 -11.94
CA CYS A 112 -3.30 11.07 -11.61
C CYS A 112 -2.85 9.62 -11.86
N PRO A 113 -2.37 9.24 -13.06
CA PRO A 113 -1.90 7.87 -13.27
C PRO A 113 -0.59 7.56 -12.55
N LEU A 114 0.34 8.53 -12.44
CA LEU A 114 1.59 8.33 -11.72
C LEU A 114 1.33 8.04 -10.24
N SER A 115 0.46 8.78 -9.58
CA SER A 115 0.11 8.55 -8.18
C SER A 115 -0.46 7.15 -7.98
N TYR A 116 -1.31 6.68 -8.90
CA TYR A 116 -1.88 5.33 -8.87
C TYR A 116 -0.78 4.26 -8.97
N ILE A 117 0.10 4.38 -9.99
CA ILE A 117 1.12 3.36 -10.29
C ILE A 117 2.25 3.37 -9.25
N LEU A 118 2.69 4.57 -8.80
CA LEU A 118 3.88 4.71 -7.96
C LEU A 118 3.63 4.34 -6.50
N TRP A 119 2.47 4.72 -5.93
CA TRP A 119 2.24 4.45 -4.52
C TRP A 119 0.92 3.74 -4.21
N TYR A 120 -0.16 4.01 -4.92
CA TYR A 120 -1.47 3.39 -4.60
C TYR A 120 -1.46 1.88 -4.88
N ARG A 121 -1.10 1.48 -6.10
CA ARG A 121 -1.02 0.07 -6.51
C ARG A 121 0.03 -0.72 -5.72
N PRO A 122 1.24 -0.21 -5.46
CA PRO A 122 2.19 -0.89 -4.58
C PRO A 122 1.67 -1.09 -3.16
N LEU A 123 0.95 -0.11 -2.57
CA LEU A 123 0.32 -0.27 -1.25
C LEU A 123 -0.75 -1.36 -1.28
N TYR A 124 -1.62 -1.36 -2.29
CA TYR A 124 -2.64 -2.39 -2.48
C TYR A 124 -2.00 -3.79 -2.50
N ASN A 125 -0.95 -3.96 -3.29
CA ASN A 125 -0.20 -5.22 -3.38
C ASN A 125 0.56 -5.54 -2.08
N ALA A 126 1.06 -4.54 -1.36
CA ALA A 126 1.72 -4.71 -0.06
C ALA A 126 0.74 -5.23 1.00
N MET A 127 -0.47 -4.67 1.04
CA MET A 127 -1.55 -5.10 1.95
C MET A 127 -2.04 -6.51 1.63
N ARG A 128 -2.10 -6.86 0.34
CA ARG A 128 -2.54 -8.18 -0.13
C ARG A 128 -1.51 -9.28 0.14
N THR A 129 -0.21 -9.00 -0.04
CA THR A 129 0.87 -10.00 0.07
C THR A 129 1.73 -9.88 1.33
N ASP A 130 1.47 -8.86 2.15
CA ASP A 130 2.23 -8.53 3.38
C ASP A 130 3.75 -8.44 3.15
N SER A 131 4.16 -7.87 2.03
CA SER A 131 5.56 -7.80 1.59
C SER A 131 6.24 -6.52 2.10
N ALA A 132 7.30 -6.65 2.91
CA ALA A 132 8.09 -5.54 3.46
C ALA A 132 8.71 -4.64 2.36
N LEU A 133 9.14 -5.24 1.24
CA LEU A 133 9.74 -4.49 0.12
C LEU A 133 8.71 -3.58 -0.55
N LYS A 134 7.48 -4.05 -0.72
CA LYS A 134 6.39 -3.26 -1.31
C LYS A 134 5.97 -2.11 -0.39
N PHE A 135 6.00 -2.32 0.94
CA PHE A 135 5.79 -1.23 1.92
C PHE A 135 6.89 -0.18 1.83
N GLY A 136 8.16 -0.61 1.70
CA GLY A 136 9.30 0.31 1.51
C GLY A 136 9.15 1.16 0.25
N TRP A 137 8.74 0.54 -0.86
CA TRP A 137 8.45 1.23 -2.12
C TRP A 137 7.34 2.27 -1.92
N PHE A 138 6.25 1.88 -1.27
CA PHE A 138 5.14 2.79 -0.96
C PHE A 138 5.63 4.00 -0.16
N PHE A 139 6.39 3.78 0.92
CA PHE A 139 6.86 4.89 1.79
C PHE A 139 7.70 5.89 0.99
N MET A 140 8.60 5.41 0.14
CA MET A 140 9.47 6.28 -0.68
C MET A 140 8.63 7.17 -1.61
N PHE A 141 7.74 6.58 -2.39
CA PHE A 141 6.95 7.33 -3.39
C PHE A 141 5.83 8.14 -2.75
N TYR A 142 5.31 7.70 -1.60
CA TYR A 142 4.29 8.46 -0.88
C TYR A 142 4.87 9.72 -0.23
N LEU A 143 6.13 9.69 0.21
CA LEU A 143 6.84 10.90 0.66
C LEU A 143 7.04 11.89 -0.49
N VAL A 144 7.35 11.40 -1.69
CA VAL A 144 7.44 12.24 -2.92
C VAL A 144 6.06 12.87 -3.21
N HIS A 145 4.99 12.09 -3.08
CA HIS A 145 3.61 12.57 -3.26
C HIS A 145 3.29 13.70 -2.24
N ILE A 146 3.61 13.52 -0.96
CA ILE A 146 3.41 14.55 0.08
C ILE A 146 4.23 15.80 -0.26
N GLY A 147 5.49 15.62 -0.67
CA GLY A 147 6.35 16.72 -1.12
C GLY A 147 5.74 17.51 -2.28
N PHE A 148 5.16 16.81 -3.26
CA PHE A 148 4.45 17.44 -4.38
C PHE A 148 3.22 18.24 -3.88
N CYS A 149 2.44 17.69 -2.96
CA CYS A 149 1.25 18.39 -2.41
C CYS A 149 1.65 19.65 -1.64
N ILE A 150 2.75 19.61 -0.88
CA ILE A 150 3.30 20.78 -0.16
C ILE A 150 3.78 21.83 -1.19
N LEU A 151 4.52 21.43 -2.22
CA LEU A 151 4.96 22.32 -3.29
C LEU A 151 3.76 22.95 -4.01
N ALA A 152 2.70 22.18 -4.27
CA ALA A 152 1.49 22.68 -4.91
C ALA A 152 0.75 23.66 -4.01
N ALA A 153 0.68 23.41 -2.68
CA ALA A 153 0.07 24.30 -1.71
C ALA A 153 0.83 25.64 -1.60
N ILE A 154 2.15 25.61 -1.70
CA ILE A 154 2.98 26.83 -1.68
C ILE A 154 2.95 27.53 -3.04
N ALA A 155 3.04 26.75 -4.14
CA ALA A 155 3.18 27.20 -5.53
C ALA A 155 4.30 28.22 -5.69
N PRO A 156 5.55 27.85 -5.41
CA PRO A 156 6.69 28.78 -5.52
C PRO A 156 6.86 29.24 -6.97
N PRO A 157 7.37 30.48 -7.20
CA PRO A 157 7.48 31.04 -8.55
C PRO A 157 8.68 30.46 -9.33
N ILE A 158 8.79 29.13 -9.41
CA ILE A 158 9.87 28.42 -10.08
C ILE A 158 9.55 28.27 -11.58
N VAL A 159 8.33 27.78 -11.90
CA VAL A 159 7.91 27.53 -13.29
C VAL A 159 6.74 28.45 -13.63
N PHE A 160 6.92 29.31 -14.63
CA PHE A 160 5.92 30.28 -15.09
C PHE A 160 5.30 31.09 -13.93
N GLN A 161 6.14 31.56 -13.02
CA GLN A 161 5.75 32.36 -11.83
C GLN A 161 4.78 31.61 -10.88
N GLY A 162 4.74 30.26 -10.94
CA GLY A 162 3.91 29.45 -10.06
C GLY A 162 2.42 29.42 -10.40
N LYS A 163 1.94 30.22 -11.34
CA LYS A 163 0.49 30.41 -11.65
C LYS A 163 -0.20 29.14 -12.22
N SER A 164 0.56 28.08 -12.54
CA SER A 164 0.01 26.80 -13.00
C SER A 164 -0.51 25.91 -11.86
N LEU A 165 -0.23 26.28 -10.61
CA LEU A 165 -0.70 25.59 -9.39
C LEU A 165 -1.44 26.57 -8.50
N THR A 166 -2.55 26.10 -7.90
CA THR A 166 -3.42 26.89 -7.02
C THR A 166 -2.87 26.89 -5.58
N GLY A 167 -1.64 27.39 -5.39
CA GLY A 167 -1.04 27.55 -4.08
C GLY A 167 -1.15 28.96 -3.56
N ILE A 168 -0.68 29.18 -2.31
CA ILE A 168 -0.86 30.44 -1.59
C ILE A 168 -0.13 31.60 -2.30
N LEU A 169 1.08 31.40 -2.79
CA LEU A 169 1.86 32.46 -3.43
C LEU A 169 1.24 32.88 -4.76
N SER A 170 0.78 31.92 -5.57
CA SER A 170 0.09 32.20 -6.83
C SER A 170 -1.31 32.82 -6.58
N ALA A 171 -1.99 32.42 -5.49
CA ALA A 171 -3.28 33.02 -5.11
C ALA A 171 -3.13 34.53 -4.79
N ILE A 172 -2.11 34.90 -4.02
CA ILE A 172 -1.82 36.29 -3.66
C ILE A 172 -1.52 37.13 -4.93
N ASP A 173 -0.69 36.57 -5.83
CA ASP A 173 -0.29 37.24 -7.06
C ASP A 173 -1.50 37.48 -7.99
N VAL A 174 -2.30 36.44 -8.20
CA VAL A 174 -3.48 36.51 -9.08
C VAL A 174 -4.60 37.34 -8.44
N PHE A 175 -4.72 37.36 -7.11
CA PHE A 175 -5.74 38.13 -6.38
C PHE A 175 -5.64 39.63 -6.68
N SER A 176 -4.41 40.16 -6.84
CA SER A 176 -4.20 41.59 -7.18
C SER A 176 -4.67 41.92 -8.60
N ASP A 177 -4.67 40.95 -9.53
CA ASP A 177 -5.10 41.15 -10.90
C ASP A 177 -6.62 40.96 -11.05
N HIS A 178 -7.16 39.86 -10.53
CA HIS A 178 -8.57 39.45 -10.66
C HIS A 178 -9.05 38.75 -9.37
N VAL A 179 -9.86 39.39 -8.58
CA VAL A 179 -10.40 38.91 -7.30
C VAL A 179 -11.09 37.52 -7.46
N LEU A 180 -11.93 37.38 -8.52
CA LEU A 180 -12.63 36.09 -8.75
C LEU A 180 -11.65 34.92 -8.95
N VAL A 181 -10.61 35.14 -9.76
CA VAL A 181 -9.58 34.12 -10.01
C VAL A 181 -8.82 33.82 -8.72
N GLY A 182 -8.49 34.85 -7.94
CA GLY A 182 -7.83 34.70 -6.63
C GLY A 182 -8.61 33.83 -5.66
N ILE A 183 -9.95 33.96 -5.64
CA ILE A 183 -10.86 33.17 -4.81
C ILE A 183 -10.73 31.66 -5.21
N PHE A 184 -10.77 31.34 -6.52
CA PHE A 184 -10.62 29.96 -7.00
C PHE A 184 -9.24 29.39 -6.62
N TYR A 185 -8.18 30.20 -6.73
CA TYR A 185 -6.83 29.79 -6.34
C TYR A 185 -6.75 29.53 -4.82
N LEU A 186 -7.40 30.38 -4.02
CA LEU A 186 -7.42 30.21 -2.56
C LEU A 186 -8.17 28.93 -2.15
N ILE A 187 -9.28 28.59 -2.83
CA ILE A 187 -10.01 27.33 -2.62
C ILE A 187 -9.12 26.14 -2.99
N GLY A 188 -8.41 26.21 -4.13
CA GLY A 188 -7.47 25.16 -4.56
C GLY A 188 -6.32 24.97 -3.56
N PHE A 189 -5.79 26.07 -3.02
CA PHE A 189 -4.81 26.03 -1.92
C PHE A 189 -5.37 25.25 -0.73
N GLY A 190 -6.62 25.54 -0.33
CA GLY A 190 -7.29 24.83 0.76
C GLY A 190 -7.37 23.32 0.51
N PHE A 191 -7.70 22.92 -0.72
CA PHE A 191 -7.77 21.49 -1.11
C PHE A 191 -6.39 20.82 -1.02
N PHE A 192 -5.32 21.47 -1.48
CA PHE A 192 -3.96 20.94 -1.36
C PHE A 192 -3.54 20.82 0.12
N CYS A 193 -3.91 21.78 0.97
CA CYS A 193 -3.65 21.70 2.42
C CYS A 193 -4.38 20.51 3.05
N LEU A 194 -5.65 20.29 2.72
CA LEU A 194 -6.43 19.15 3.20
C LEU A 194 -5.80 17.84 2.73
N GLU A 195 -5.34 17.77 1.49
CA GLU A 195 -4.67 16.57 0.96
C GLU A 195 -3.34 16.30 1.68
N VAL A 196 -2.57 17.33 2.02
CA VAL A 196 -1.33 17.17 2.82
C VAL A 196 -1.66 16.57 4.18
N LEU A 197 -2.68 17.09 4.88
CA LEU A 197 -3.11 16.57 6.18
C LEU A 197 -3.59 15.12 6.09
N LEU A 198 -4.42 14.81 5.08
CA LEU A 198 -4.91 13.46 4.84
C LEU A 198 -3.75 12.50 4.54
N SER A 199 -2.80 12.92 3.70
CA SER A 199 -1.63 12.13 3.31
C SER A 199 -0.72 11.84 4.50
N LEU A 200 -0.50 12.81 5.38
CA LEU A 200 0.27 12.62 6.61
C LEU A 200 -0.42 11.62 7.54
N TRP A 201 -1.75 11.69 7.64
CA TRP A 201 -2.55 10.76 8.43
C TRP A 201 -2.47 9.33 7.86
N VAL A 202 -2.60 9.17 6.54
CA VAL A 202 -2.44 7.87 5.84
C VAL A 202 -1.03 7.31 6.11
N LEU A 203 0.01 8.14 5.94
CA LEU A 203 1.41 7.75 6.16
C LEU A 203 1.61 7.22 7.59
N GLN A 204 1.09 7.94 8.59
CA GLN A 204 1.16 7.55 10.00
C GLN A 204 0.46 6.20 10.24
N LYS A 205 -0.75 6.03 9.70
CA LYS A 205 -1.55 4.80 9.87
C LYS A 205 -0.88 3.59 9.20
N VAL A 206 -0.36 3.75 7.98
CA VAL A 206 0.36 2.68 7.26
C VAL A 206 1.66 2.32 8.01
N TYR A 207 2.38 3.32 8.54
CA TYR A 207 3.59 3.10 9.32
C TYR A 207 3.30 2.30 10.60
N MET A 208 2.26 2.67 11.34
CA MET A 208 1.85 1.94 12.55
C MET A 208 1.45 0.50 12.24
N TYR A 209 0.71 0.28 11.16
CA TYR A 209 0.33 -1.05 10.68
C TYR A 209 1.57 -1.90 10.37
N PHE A 210 2.49 -1.35 9.58
CA PHE A 210 3.72 -2.04 9.17
C PHE A 210 4.60 -2.40 10.38
N ARG A 211 4.73 -1.47 11.32
CA ARG A 211 5.50 -1.68 12.57
C ARG A 211 4.85 -2.74 13.46
N GLY A 212 3.53 -2.72 13.61
CA GLY A 212 2.77 -3.70 14.38
C GLY A 212 2.87 -5.10 13.80
N ASN A 213 2.78 -5.24 12.49
CA ASN A 213 2.87 -6.51 11.79
C ASN A 213 4.25 -7.14 11.96
N LYS A 214 5.31 -6.38 11.88
CA LYS A 214 6.68 -6.86 12.13
C LYS A 214 6.86 -7.36 13.56
N UNK A 215 6.24 -6.80 14.25
CA UNK A 215 6.33 -7.14 15.53
C UNK A 215 5.75 -8.43 15.78
N CYS A 216 4.66 -8.65 15.33
CA CYS A 216 4.00 -9.95 15.44
C CYS A 216 4.80 -11.07 14.76
N THR A 217 5.25 -10.85 13.55
CA THR A 217 6.04 -11.81 12.79
C THR A 217 7.32 -12.20 13.53
N CYS A 218 8.00 -11.26 14.18
CA CYS A 218 9.21 -11.54 14.97
C CYS A 218 8.91 -12.35 16.22
N LEU A 219 7.76 -12.11 16.87
CA LEU A 219 7.32 -12.88 18.03
C LEU A 219 6.97 -14.33 17.63
N ASP A 220 6.21 -14.49 16.56
CA ASP A 220 5.85 -15.81 16.01
C ASP A 220 7.08 -16.61 15.60
N SER A 221 8.06 -15.96 14.99
CA SER A 221 9.34 -16.56 14.59
C SER A 221 10.12 -17.02 15.84
N LYS A 222 10.22 -16.22 16.88
CA LYS A 222 10.90 -16.56 18.14
C LYS A 222 10.20 -17.70 18.86
N THR A 223 8.87 -17.70 18.87
CA THR A 223 8.07 -18.75 19.49
C THR A 223 8.22 -20.07 18.74
N SER A 224 8.24 -20.05 17.41
CA SER A 224 8.43 -21.25 16.58
C SER A 224 9.84 -21.82 16.74
N VAL A 225 10.88 -21.00 16.80
CA VAL A 225 12.28 -21.42 17.05
C VAL A 225 12.38 -22.02 18.46
N SER A 226 11.80 -21.44 19.47
CA SER A 226 11.75 -21.98 20.84
C SER A 226 11.02 -23.35 20.91
N UNK A 227 10.18 -23.39 20.24
CA UNK A 227 9.50 -24.51 20.15
C UNK A 227 10.16 -25.57 19.54
N GLN A 228 10.81 -25.36 18.52
CA GLN A 228 11.67 -26.32 17.81
C GLN A 228 12.83 -26.77 18.72
N GLN A 229 13.44 -25.81 19.38
CA GLN A 229 14.56 -26.05 20.30
C GLN A 229 14.16 -26.96 21.46
N ASN A 230 13.00 -26.77 22.06
CA ASN A 230 12.47 -27.61 23.14
C ASN A 230 12.19 -29.04 22.65
N LYS A 231 11.67 -29.20 21.44
CA LYS A 231 11.46 -30.52 20.81
C LYS A 231 12.78 -31.27 20.63
N THR A 232 13.82 -30.56 20.19
CA THR A 232 15.17 -31.15 19.98
C THR A 232 15.78 -31.60 21.32
N ILE A 233 15.66 -30.78 22.38
CA ILE A 233 16.16 -31.10 23.73
C ILE A 233 15.42 -32.32 24.29
N LEU A 234 14.11 -32.39 24.16
CA LEU A 234 13.32 -33.55 24.59
C LEU A 234 13.68 -34.82 23.83
N PHE A 235 13.92 -34.69 22.52
CA PHE A 235 14.37 -35.81 21.69
C PHE A 235 15.75 -36.31 22.14
N GLN A 236 16.70 -35.42 22.39
CA GLN A 236 18.05 -35.75 22.88
C GLN A 236 17.97 -36.43 24.27
N ARG A 237 17.12 -35.93 25.18
CA ARG A 237 16.88 -36.55 26.49
C ARG A 237 16.37 -37.99 26.35
N LYS A 238 15.38 -38.20 25.49
CA LYS A 238 14.82 -39.55 25.24
C LYS A 238 15.87 -40.49 24.64
N LEU A 239 16.68 -39.99 23.71
CA LEU A 239 17.75 -40.76 23.10
C LEU A 239 18.77 -41.20 24.14
N ASN A 240 19.21 -40.31 25.03
CA ASN A 240 20.17 -40.60 26.09
C ASN A 240 19.63 -41.64 27.09
N ILE A 241 18.32 -41.53 27.46
CA ILE A 241 17.67 -42.51 28.35
C ILE A 241 17.64 -43.90 27.68
N CYS A 242 17.34 -43.97 26.38
CA CYS A 242 17.33 -45.24 25.63
C CYS A 242 18.72 -45.87 25.56
N LEU A 243 19.75 -45.05 25.34
CA LEU A 243 21.14 -45.52 25.29
C LEU A 243 21.60 -46.04 26.64
N HIS A 244 21.24 -45.36 27.74
CA HIS A 244 21.60 -45.79 29.10
C HIS A 244 20.92 -47.11 29.47
N HIS A 245 19.74 -47.40 28.96
CA HIS A 245 18.99 -48.62 29.20
C HIS A 245 19.53 -49.83 28.36
N GLN A 246 20.32 -49.57 27.34
CA GLN A 246 20.83 -50.61 26.44
C GLN A 246 22.24 -51.08 26.82
N PHE A 247 22.97 -50.32 27.65
CA PHE A 247 24.35 -50.59 28.04
C PHE A 247 24.54 -50.73 29.55
N GLY A 248 23.49 -50.75 30.38
CA GLY A 248 23.48 -51.08 31.78
C GLY A 248 22.74 -52.39 32.05
#